data_8a147e9e9385670d6cbd23eef3dc80b2
#
_entry.id   8a147e9e9385670d6cbd23eef3dc80b2
#
_cell.length_a   1.000
_cell.length_b   1.000
_cell.length_c   1.000
_cell.angle_alpha   90.00
_cell.angle_beta   90.00
_cell.angle_gamma   90.00
#
_symmetry.space_group_name_H-M   'P 1'
#
loop_
_entity.id
_entity.type
_entity.pdbx_description
1 polymer ?
#
loop_
_entity_poly.entity_id
_entity_poly.type
_entity_poly.pdbx_seq_one_letter_code
_entity_poly.pdbx_strand_id
1 'polypeptide(L)'
;RKIENQIEAGIYPGASFAYYKDGEWKESYLGLSDPERDLKTESGLVYDLASVSKVVGVGTVLIFLWQQGKLDIERPVTDFLPKCDYPDITIRQLLTHATDLDPFIPNRDLLTAPELEEAMFHLNRRSQSAFLYSDVHFLLLGFLLEKIFNQDLDQIIEEQVLEAWGMKETKFGPVEQAVPTVRGVEAGNIHDPKARLLGKHAGSAGLFSTVKDLQIFLEHYLKDDFAAELSRNFSPLDDKE
;
A
#
# COMPACT_ATOMS: atom_id res chain seq x y z
N ARG A 1 22.34 3.05 16.69
CA ARG A 1 22.80 4.45 16.99
C ARG A 1 21.97 5.52 16.29
N LYS A 2 21.76 5.46 14.94
CA LYS A 2 21.01 6.53 14.26
C LYS A 2 19.55 6.61 14.74
N ILE A 3 18.86 5.47 14.90
CA ILE A 3 17.48 5.40 15.39
C ILE A 3 17.38 5.86 16.84
N GLU A 4 18.28 5.41 17.70
CA GLU A 4 18.36 5.82 19.11
C GLU A 4 18.51 7.34 19.23
N ASN A 5 19.45 7.93 18.50
CA ASN A 5 19.67 9.38 18.48
C ASN A 5 18.42 10.16 18.02
N GLN A 6 17.64 9.61 17.10
CA GLN A 6 16.40 10.24 16.62
C GLN A 6 15.29 10.16 17.67
N ILE A 7 15.19 9.05 18.42
CA ILE A 7 14.27 8.91 19.55
C ILE A 7 14.67 9.89 20.66
N GLU A 8 15.95 9.95 21.01
CA GLU A 8 16.47 10.90 22.01
C GLU A 8 16.25 12.37 21.60
N ALA A 9 16.33 12.68 20.32
CA ALA A 9 16.02 14.00 19.78
C ALA A 9 14.50 14.29 19.66
N GLY A 10 13.63 13.33 20.04
CA GLY A 10 12.18 13.50 20.01
C GLY A 10 11.56 13.55 18.60
N ILE A 11 12.25 13.04 17.57
CA ILE A 11 11.74 13.02 16.20
C ILE A 11 10.55 12.04 16.09
N TYR A 12 10.65 10.88 16.75
CA TYR A 12 9.56 9.92 16.95
C TYR A 12 9.77 9.21 18.30
N PRO A 13 8.69 8.68 18.91
CA PRO A 13 8.76 8.18 20.28
C PRO A 13 9.42 6.82 20.40
N GLY A 14 9.33 5.98 19.37
CA GLY A 14 9.88 4.64 19.36
C GLY A 14 9.92 4.04 17.97
N ALA A 15 10.53 2.86 17.85
CA ALA A 15 10.65 2.15 16.59
C ALA A 15 10.77 0.64 16.80
N SER A 16 10.06 -0.11 15.96
CA SER A 16 10.27 -1.54 15.74
C SER A 16 10.93 -1.74 14.40
N PHE A 17 12.05 -2.44 14.32
CA PHE A 17 12.71 -2.70 13.05
C PHE A 17 13.47 -4.03 13.06
N ALA A 18 13.66 -4.57 11.87
CA ALA A 18 14.50 -5.73 11.64
C ALA A 18 15.46 -5.47 10.48
N TYR A 19 16.57 -6.16 10.47
CA TYR A 19 17.49 -6.19 9.35
C TYR A 19 18.11 -7.58 9.20
N TYR A 20 18.33 -7.97 7.95
CA TYR A 20 18.97 -9.23 7.62
C TYR A 20 20.47 -9.03 7.50
N LYS A 21 21.25 -9.80 8.26
CA LYS A 21 22.71 -9.74 8.22
C LYS A 21 23.32 -11.09 8.58
N ASP A 22 24.36 -11.47 7.84
CA ASP A 22 25.12 -12.72 8.08
C ASP A 22 24.24 -13.98 8.12
N GLY A 23 23.16 -14.03 7.31
CA GLY A 23 22.26 -15.17 7.22
C GLY A 23 21.11 -15.17 8.25
N GLU A 24 21.03 -14.15 9.11
CA GLU A 24 20.05 -14.08 10.20
C GLU A 24 19.30 -12.75 10.24
N TRP A 25 18.04 -12.80 10.67
CA TRP A 25 17.27 -11.61 11.03
C TRP A 25 17.67 -11.14 12.44
N LYS A 26 17.84 -9.84 12.57
CA LYS A 26 18.05 -9.17 13.85
C LYS A 26 16.98 -8.14 14.07
N GLU A 27 16.25 -8.26 15.17
CA GLU A 27 15.16 -7.39 15.55
C GLU A 27 15.58 -6.43 16.65
N SER A 28 14.97 -5.25 16.67
CA SER A 28 15.16 -4.26 17.72
C SER A 28 13.88 -3.48 17.97
N TYR A 29 13.62 -3.21 19.23
CA TYR A 29 12.44 -2.54 19.75
C TYR A 29 12.89 -1.43 20.68
N LEU A 30 12.72 -0.17 20.29
CA LEU A 30 13.32 0.97 20.96
C LEU A 30 12.26 2.02 21.30
N GLY A 31 12.42 2.68 22.45
CA GLY A 31 11.56 3.78 22.89
C GLY A 31 10.16 3.36 23.27
N LEU A 32 9.19 4.24 23.01
CA LEU A 32 7.79 4.08 23.39
C LEU A 32 6.92 3.85 22.16
N SER A 33 6.03 2.86 22.25
CA SER A 33 4.97 2.61 21.25
C SER A 33 3.77 3.55 21.46
N ASP A 34 3.50 3.92 22.71
CA ASP A 34 2.46 4.89 23.07
C ASP A 34 2.99 5.80 24.18
N PRO A 35 3.45 7.01 23.84
CA PRO A 35 3.98 7.95 24.83
C PRO A 35 2.93 8.48 25.81
N GLU A 36 1.65 8.52 25.42
CA GLU A 36 0.56 9.02 26.29
C GLU A 36 0.26 8.03 27.43
N ARG A 37 0.52 6.75 27.20
CA ARG A 37 0.34 5.66 28.18
C ARG A 37 1.65 5.14 28.76
N ASP A 38 2.77 5.71 28.40
CA ASP A 38 4.13 5.24 28.78
C ASP A 38 4.38 3.76 28.41
N LEU A 39 3.84 3.29 27.27
CA LEU A 39 4.00 1.93 26.82
C LEU A 39 5.28 1.78 26.00
N LYS A 40 6.10 0.79 26.36
CA LYS A 40 7.35 0.50 25.65
C LYS A 40 7.08 -0.16 24.29
N THR A 41 8.02 0.06 23.37
CA THR A 41 8.07 -0.68 22.11
C THR A 41 8.58 -2.08 22.38
N GLU A 42 7.84 -3.10 21.93
CA GLU A 42 8.15 -4.51 22.12
C GLU A 42 7.78 -5.35 20.89
N SER A 43 8.15 -6.64 20.92
CA SER A 43 7.83 -7.58 19.85
C SER A 43 6.32 -7.82 19.74
N GLY A 44 5.83 -8.05 18.53
CA GLY A 44 4.43 -8.37 18.26
C GLY A 44 3.50 -7.16 18.16
N LEU A 45 4.02 -5.94 18.30
CA LEU A 45 3.21 -4.74 18.08
C LEU A 45 2.76 -4.64 16.64
N VAL A 46 1.48 -4.29 16.46
CA VAL A 46 0.83 -4.10 15.18
C VAL A 46 0.86 -2.63 14.79
N TYR A 47 1.22 -2.36 13.55
CA TYR A 47 1.33 -1.00 12.99
C TYR A 47 0.44 -0.85 11.75
N ASP A 48 -0.17 0.32 11.61
CA ASP A 48 -0.75 0.73 10.32
C ASP A 48 0.40 0.88 9.30
N LEU A 49 0.37 0.09 8.25
CA LEU A 49 1.36 0.13 7.17
C LEU A 49 1.24 1.35 6.28
N ALA A 50 0.15 2.10 6.41
CA ALA A 50 -0.15 3.23 5.53
C ALA A 50 0.11 2.86 4.05
N SER A 51 0.90 3.66 3.36
CA SER A 51 1.20 3.43 1.93
C SER A 51 2.08 2.22 1.62
N VAL A 52 2.71 1.58 2.61
CA VAL A 52 3.38 0.28 2.40
C VAL A 52 2.35 -0.79 1.99
N SER A 53 1.07 -0.61 2.34
CA SER A 53 -0.05 -1.45 1.88
C SER A 53 -0.12 -1.56 0.35
N LYS A 54 0.28 -0.52 -0.40
CA LYS A 54 0.33 -0.53 -1.87
C LYS A 54 1.25 -1.63 -2.38
N VAL A 55 2.41 -1.76 -1.76
CA VAL A 55 3.42 -2.75 -2.16
C VAL A 55 3.03 -4.15 -1.66
N VAL A 56 2.71 -4.29 -0.38
CA VAL A 56 2.35 -5.58 0.24
C VAL A 56 1.10 -6.17 -0.39
N GLY A 57 0.09 -5.34 -0.68
CA GLY A 57 -1.19 -5.79 -1.23
C GLY A 57 -1.25 -5.72 -2.75
N VAL A 58 -1.87 -4.67 -3.25
CA VAL A 58 -2.21 -4.49 -4.68
C VAL A 58 -1.02 -4.70 -5.62
N GLY A 59 0.13 -4.11 -5.30
CA GLY A 59 1.34 -4.22 -6.13
C GLY A 59 1.80 -5.67 -6.27
N THR A 60 1.84 -6.42 -5.18
CA THR A 60 2.23 -7.84 -5.17
C THR A 60 1.28 -8.68 -6.02
N VAL A 61 -0.04 -8.53 -5.84
CA VAL A 61 -1.02 -9.28 -6.63
C VAL A 61 -0.89 -8.99 -8.12
N LEU A 62 -0.75 -7.71 -8.51
CA LEU A 62 -0.60 -7.33 -9.92
C LEU A 62 0.68 -7.87 -10.54
N ILE A 63 1.79 -7.87 -9.81
CA ILE A 63 3.05 -8.43 -10.30
C ILE A 63 2.92 -9.94 -10.48
N PHE A 64 2.26 -10.66 -9.57
CA PHE A 64 1.98 -12.08 -9.76
C PHE A 64 1.18 -12.37 -11.02
N LEU A 65 0.09 -11.63 -11.24
CA LEU A 65 -0.73 -11.79 -12.44
C LEU A 65 0.08 -11.52 -13.71
N TRP A 66 0.92 -10.49 -13.70
CA TRP A 66 1.77 -10.14 -14.82
C TRP A 66 2.84 -11.22 -15.09
N GLN A 67 3.57 -11.67 -14.07
CA GLN A 67 4.59 -12.71 -14.21
C GLN A 67 4.02 -14.05 -14.67
N GLN A 68 2.77 -14.35 -14.28
CA GLN A 68 2.05 -15.55 -14.72
C GLN A 68 1.44 -15.42 -16.13
N GLY A 69 1.62 -14.27 -16.79
CA GLY A 69 1.02 -14.00 -18.10
C GLY A 69 -0.51 -13.87 -18.07
N LYS A 70 -1.10 -13.71 -16.88
CA LYS A 70 -2.55 -13.57 -16.71
C LYS A 70 -3.04 -12.13 -16.87
N LEU A 71 -2.14 -11.16 -16.76
CA LEU A 71 -2.41 -9.75 -16.92
C LEU A 71 -1.32 -9.09 -17.77
N ASP A 72 -1.74 -8.42 -18.83
CA ASP A 72 -0.88 -7.51 -19.59
C ASP A 72 -0.99 -6.11 -18.99
N ILE A 73 0.11 -5.59 -18.43
CA ILE A 73 0.14 -4.27 -17.78
C ILE A 73 0.11 -3.10 -18.79
N GLU A 74 0.29 -3.37 -20.09
CA GLU A 74 0.13 -2.38 -21.17
C GLU A 74 -1.34 -2.12 -21.54
N ARG A 75 -2.26 -2.95 -21.06
CA ARG A 75 -3.68 -2.75 -21.31
C ARG A 75 -4.20 -1.48 -20.61
N PRO A 76 -5.13 -0.75 -21.26
CA PRO A 76 -5.76 0.40 -20.66
C PRO A 76 -6.62 -0.02 -19.46
N VAL A 77 -6.67 0.84 -18.45
CA VAL A 77 -7.48 0.63 -17.25
C VAL A 77 -8.98 0.45 -17.58
N THR A 78 -9.44 1.08 -18.66
CA THR A 78 -10.84 1.01 -19.12
C THR A 78 -11.27 -0.38 -19.60
N ASP A 79 -10.35 -1.26 -19.92
CA ASP A 79 -10.68 -2.66 -20.25
C ASP A 79 -11.28 -3.40 -19.04
N PHE A 80 -10.97 -2.97 -17.83
CA PHE A 80 -11.45 -3.54 -16.57
C PHE A 80 -12.45 -2.62 -15.86
N LEU A 81 -12.25 -1.32 -15.97
CA LEU A 81 -13.08 -0.28 -15.38
C LEU A 81 -13.67 0.61 -16.48
N PRO A 82 -14.72 0.14 -17.19
CA PRO A 82 -15.25 0.83 -18.37
C PRO A 82 -15.94 2.16 -18.06
N LYS A 83 -16.16 2.47 -16.79
CA LYS A 83 -16.67 3.78 -16.35
C LYS A 83 -15.57 4.86 -16.30
N CYS A 84 -14.29 4.50 -16.33
CA CYS A 84 -13.20 5.48 -16.29
C CYS A 84 -13.10 6.26 -17.60
N ASP A 85 -12.87 7.56 -17.49
CA ASP A 85 -12.66 8.47 -18.65
C ASP A 85 -11.20 8.46 -19.16
N TYR A 86 -10.45 7.35 -18.95
CA TYR A 86 -9.02 7.25 -19.20
C TYR A 86 -8.63 6.12 -20.17
N PRO A 87 -9.13 6.12 -21.43
CA PRO A 87 -8.90 5.01 -22.36
C PRO A 87 -7.44 4.85 -22.81
N ASP A 88 -6.59 5.81 -22.52
CA ASP A 88 -5.17 5.85 -22.85
C ASP A 88 -4.23 5.63 -21.64
N ILE A 89 -4.80 5.49 -20.42
CA ILE A 89 -4.02 5.21 -19.22
C ILE A 89 -3.87 3.70 -19.05
N THR A 90 -2.62 3.23 -19.03
CA THR A 90 -2.31 1.81 -18.83
C THR A 90 -2.16 1.44 -17.37
N ILE A 91 -2.28 0.15 -17.07
CA ILE A 91 -2.02 -0.40 -15.73
C ILE A 91 -0.58 -0.08 -15.30
N ARG A 92 0.40 -0.18 -16.22
CA ARG A 92 1.78 0.19 -15.94
C ARG A 92 1.93 1.64 -15.49
N GLN A 93 1.27 2.58 -16.15
CA GLN A 93 1.32 3.99 -15.76
C GLN A 93 0.76 4.24 -14.36
N LEU A 94 -0.31 3.54 -13.98
CA LEU A 94 -0.85 3.61 -12.61
C LEU A 94 0.13 3.02 -11.59
N LEU A 95 0.71 1.83 -11.86
CA LEU A 95 1.68 1.16 -10.99
C LEU A 95 2.93 2.01 -10.74
N THR A 96 3.38 2.75 -11.74
CA THR A 96 4.60 3.57 -11.70
C THR A 96 4.34 5.05 -11.37
N HIS A 97 3.10 5.42 -11.07
CA HIS A 97 2.70 6.81 -10.82
C HIS A 97 3.03 7.78 -11.96
N ALA A 98 3.02 7.30 -13.21
CA ALA A 98 3.46 8.01 -14.42
C ALA A 98 2.28 8.43 -15.31
N THR A 99 1.19 8.89 -14.72
CA THR A 99 0.01 9.38 -15.43
C THR A 99 -0.03 10.92 -15.49
N ASP A 100 -0.97 11.45 -16.25
CA ASP A 100 -1.34 12.86 -16.22
C ASP A 100 -2.62 13.13 -15.40
N LEU A 101 -3.13 12.16 -14.65
CA LEU A 101 -4.30 12.34 -13.80
C LEU A 101 -4.00 13.36 -12.69
N ASP A 102 -4.93 14.30 -12.49
CA ASP A 102 -4.90 15.20 -11.34
C ASP A 102 -5.58 14.50 -10.14
N PRO A 103 -4.86 14.21 -9.06
CA PRO A 103 -5.42 13.50 -7.92
C PRO A 103 -6.35 14.35 -7.03
N PHE A 104 -6.58 15.62 -7.42
CA PHE A 104 -7.45 16.52 -6.67
C PHE A 104 -8.92 16.16 -6.88
N ILE A 105 -9.61 15.83 -5.78
CA ILE A 105 -11.04 15.56 -5.73
C ILE A 105 -11.69 16.67 -4.89
N PRO A 106 -12.53 17.54 -5.49
CA PRO A 106 -13.23 18.59 -4.76
C PRO A 106 -14.13 18.02 -3.65
N ASN A 107 -14.14 18.69 -2.50
CA ASN A 107 -14.99 18.32 -1.35
C ASN A 107 -14.85 16.85 -0.89
N ARG A 108 -13.69 16.23 -1.14
CA ARG A 108 -13.41 14.82 -0.84
C ARG A 108 -13.88 14.39 0.55
N ASP A 109 -13.66 15.22 1.56
CA ASP A 109 -13.96 14.88 2.95
C ASP A 109 -15.48 14.89 3.29
N LEU A 110 -16.32 15.29 2.33
CA LEU A 110 -17.77 15.27 2.43
C LEU A 110 -18.42 14.13 1.61
N LEU A 111 -17.64 13.41 0.82
CA LEU A 111 -18.12 12.35 -0.04
C LEU A 111 -18.39 11.07 0.75
N THR A 112 -19.39 10.32 0.33
CA THR A 112 -19.58 8.91 0.69
C THR A 112 -18.62 8.02 -0.09
N ALA A 113 -18.45 6.77 0.32
CA ALA A 113 -17.56 5.82 -0.38
C ALA A 113 -17.93 5.65 -1.87
N PRO A 114 -19.21 5.45 -2.26
CA PRO A 114 -19.60 5.39 -3.68
C PRO A 114 -19.32 6.69 -4.45
N GLU A 115 -19.53 7.85 -3.83
CA GLU A 115 -19.25 9.15 -4.47
C GLU A 115 -17.74 9.36 -4.67
N LEU A 116 -16.92 8.91 -3.72
CA LEU A 116 -15.47 8.97 -3.84
C LEU A 116 -14.97 8.03 -4.95
N GLU A 117 -15.52 6.81 -5.04
CA GLU A 117 -15.22 5.86 -6.11
C GLU A 117 -15.58 6.47 -7.47
N GLU A 118 -16.79 6.99 -7.63
CA GLU A 118 -17.25 7.60 -8.89
C GLU A 118 -16.39 8.81 -9.27
N ALA A 119 -16.03 9.66 -8.32
CA ALA A 119 -15.15 10.81 -8.57
C ALA A 119 -13.76 10.38 -9.09
N MET A 120 -13.24 9.22 -8.67
CA MET A 120 -11.96 8.70 -9.15
C MET A 120 -12.02 8.19 -10.60
N PHE A 121 -13.19 7.89 -11.13
CA PHE A 121 -13.37 7.52 -12.54
C PHE A 121 -13.39 8.73 -13.49
N HIS A 122 -13.52 9.95 -12.96
CA HIS A 122 -13.73 11.18 -13.72
C HIS A 122 -12.78 12.32 -13.30
N LEU A 123 -11.51 11.99 -12.99
CA LEU A 123 -10.51 13.00 -12.61
C LEU A 123 -10.14 13.88 -13.79
N ASN A 124 -9.79 15.13 -13.49
CA ASN A 124 -9.19 16.03 -14.48
C ASN A 124 -7.82 15.50 -14.94
N ARG A 125 -7.39 15.99 -16.12
CA ARG A 125 -6.08 15.69 -16.69
C ARG A 125 -5.15 16.90 -16.52
N ARG A 126 -3.90 16.64 -16.20
CA ARG A 126 -2.81 17.62 -16.24
C ARG A 126 -2.33 17.79 -17.69
N SER A 127 -1.53 18.84 -17.96
CA SER A 127 -1.05 19.13 -19.31
C SER A 127 -0.11 18.07 -19.90
N GLN A 128 0.51 17.25 -19.04
CA GLN A 128 1.42 16.19 -19.45
C GLN A 128 1.55 15.10 -18.38
N SER A 129 1.88 13.89 -18.82
CA SER A 129 2.29 12.81 -17.94
C SER A 129 3.61 13.16 -17.26
N ALA A 130 3.68 12.94 -15.96
CA ALA A 130 4.89 13.09 -15.14
C ALA A 130 4.77 12.19 -13.92
N PHE A 131 5.89 11.85 -13.30
CA PHE A 131 5.86 11.17 -12.03
C PHE A 131 5.16 12.05 -10.99
N LEU A 132 4.04 11.57 -10.49
CA LEU A 132 3.30 12.16 -9.37
C LEU A 132 2.77 11.04 -8.50
N TYR A 133 3.40 10.84 -7.35
CA TYR A 133 2.90 9.89 -6.37
C TYR A 133 1.45 10.21 -5.97
N SER A 134 0.57 9.24 -6.14
CA SER A 134 -0.86 9.42 -5.87
C SER A 134 -1.52 8.16 -5.34
N ASP A 135 -2.34 8.30 -4.29
CA ASP A 135 -3.17 7.22 -3.77
C ASP A 135 -4.22 6.76 -4.77
N VAL A 136 -4.74 7.69 -5.58
CA VAL A 136 -5.79 7.39 -6.57
C VAL A 136 -5.35 6.29 -7.55
N HIS A 137 -4.08 6.27 -7.93
CA HIS A 137 -3.55 5.21 -8.81
C HIS A 137 -3.76 3.82 -8.23
N PHE A 138 -3.43 3.64 -6.96
CA PHE A 138 -3.58 2.34 -6.29
C PHE A 138 -5.02 2.04 -5.85
N LEU A 139 -5.85 3.06 -5.65
CA LEU A 139 -7.29 2.87 -5.47
C LEU A 139 -7.92 2.32 -6.75
N LEU A 140 -7.62 2.92 -7.92
CA LEU A 140 -8.08 2.40 -9.23
C LEU A 140 -7.56 0.99 -9.51
N LEU A 141 -6.30 0.70 -9.17
CA LEU A 141 -5.74 -0.66 -9.30
C LEU A 141 -6.40 -1.66 -8.35
N GLY A 142 -6.81 -1.25 -7.16
CA GLY A 142 -7.61 -2.07 -6.25
C GLY A 142 -8.97 -2.43 -6.86
N PHE A 143 -9.71 -1.46 -7.36
CA PHE A 143 -10.99 -1.70 -8.04
C PHE A 143 -10.84 -2.58 -9.29
N LEU A 144 -9.72 -2.43 -10.02
CA LEU A 144 -9.38 -3.30 -11.15
C LEU A 144 -9.20 -4.76 -10.71
N LEU A 145 -8.50 -5.00 -9.61
CA LEU A 145 -8.35 -6.35 -9.05
C LEU A 145 -9.70 -6.95 -8.64
N GLU A 146 -10.57 -6.17 -8.01
CA GLU A 146 -11.93 -6.63 -7.65
C GLU A 146 -12.73 -7.07 -8.89
N LYS A 147 -12.55 -6.38 -10.03
CA LYS A 147 -13.18 -6.80 -11.30
C LYS A 147 -12.56 -8.07 -11.87
N ILE A 148 -11.24 -8.24 -11.80
CA ILE A 148 -10.57 -9.45 -12.29
C ILE A 148 -10.97 -10.68 -11.48
N PHE A 149 -10.97 -10.56 -10.14
CA PHE A 149 -11.25 -11.70 -9.25
C PHE A 149 -12.74 -11.89 -8.95
N ASN A 150 -13.56 -10.87 -9.18
CA ASN A 150 -14.97 -10.80 -8.74
C ASN A 150 -15.12 -11.06 -7.24
N GLN A 151 -14.24 -10.48 -6.45
CA GLN A 151 -14.14 -10.56 -4.99
C GLN A 151 -13.82 -9.19 -4.40
N ASP A 152 -14.04 -9.00 -3.10
CA ASP A 152 -13.59 -7.80 -2.38
C ASP A 152 -12.07 -7.79 -2.26
N LEU A 153 -11.45 -6.60 -2.29
CA LEU A 153 -10.00 -6.46 -2.34
C LEU A 153 -9.28 -7.05 -1.10
N ASP A 154 -9.87 -6.94 0.08
CA ASP A 154 -9.31 -7.54 1.30
C ASP A 154 -9.18 -9.06 1.17
N GLN A 155 -10.21 -9.74 0.64
CA GLN A 155 -10.19 -11.19 0.40
C GLN A 155 -9.15 -11.57 -0.66
N ILE A 156 -9.03 -10.79 -1.72
CA ILE A 156 -8.02 -11.02 -2.77
C ILE A 156 -6.61 -10.97 -2.17
N ILE A 157 -6.31 -9.92 -1.39
CA ILE A 157 -4.99 -9.75 -0.78
C ILE A 157 -4.73 -10.85 0.26
N GLU A 158 -5.73 -11.20 1.07
CA GLU A 158 -5.62 -12.27 2.05
C GLU A 158 -5.26 -13.59 1.38
N GLU A 159 -6.02 -14.03 0.38
CA GLU A 159 -5.80 -15.30 -0.31
C GLU A 159 -4.51 -15.33 -1.15
N GLN A 160 -4.26 -14.26 -1.93
CA GLN A 160 -3.16 -14.25 -2.90
C GLN A 160 -1.79 -13.93 -2.29
N VAL A 161 -1.76 -13.25 -1.14
CA VAL A 161 -0.51 -12.80 -0.52
C VAL A 161 -0.39 -13.28 0.92
N LEU A 162 -1.30 -12.88 1.80
CA LEU A 162 -1.11 -13.05 3.24
C LEU A 162 -1.11 -14.52 3.67
N GLU A 163 -2.11 -15.28 3.25
CA GLU A 163 -2.18 -16.72 3.51
C GLU A 163 -1.09 -17.48 2.75
N ALA A 164 -0.91 -17.17 1.46
CA ALA A 164 0.07 -17.83 0.60
C ALA A 164 1.51 -17.71 1.14
N TRP A 165 1.83 -16.60 1.79
CA TRP A 165 3.15 -16.34 2.38
C TRP A 165 3.21 -16.56 3.89
N GLY A 166 2.08 -16.88 4.53
CA GLY A 166 2.02 -17.15 5.97
C GLY A 166 2.13 -15.92 6.85
N MET A 167 1.70 -14.75 6.36
CA MET A 167 1.65 -13.47 7.08
C MET A 167 0.41 -13.38 7.97
N LYS A 168 0.40 -14.14 9.05
CA LYS A 168 -0.80 -14.41 9.87
C LYS A 168 -1.25 -13.24 10.73
N GLU A 169 -0.34 -12.31 11.02
CA GLU A 169 -0.60 -11.13 11.84
C GLU A 169 -0.92 -9.88 10.99
N THR A 170 -0.94 -10.04 9.67
CA THR A 170 -1.26 -8.96 8.72
C THR A 170 -2.71 -9.05 8.28
N LYS A 171 -3.43 -7.95 8.35
CA LYS A 171 -4.84 -7.88 7.92
C LYS A 171 -5.29 -6.46 7.60
N PHE A 172 -6.40 -6.34 6.91
CA PHE A 172 -7.07 -5.05 6.75
C PHE A 172 -7.64 -4.53 8.07
N GLY A 173 -7.51 -3.21 8.29
CA GLY A 173 -8.15 -2.51 9.38
C GLY A 173 -9.66 -2.28 9.16
N PRO A 174 -10.37 -1.88 10.23
CA PRO A 174 -9.81 -1.60 11.55
C PRO A 174 -9.39 -2.84 12.32
N VAL A 175 -8.43 -2.68 13.24
CA VAL A 175 -7.94 -3.75 14.13
C VAL A 175 -8.17 -3.37 15.59
N GLU A 176 -8.32 -4.37 16.47
CA GLU A 176 -8.62 -4.11 17.88
C GLU A 176 -7.48 -3.40 18.63
N GLN A 177 -6.24 -3.73 18.27
CA GLN A 177 -5.05 -3.18 18.92
C GLN A 177 -3.98 -2.86 17.88
N ALA A 178 -3.47 -1.64 17.92
CA ALA A 178 -2.32 -1.20 17.12
C ALA A 178 -1.59 -0.05 17.84
N VAL A 179 -0.38 0.21 17.40
CA VAL A 179 0.37 1.39 17.82
C VAL A 179 -0.35 2.65 17.29
N PRO A 180 -0.57 3.69 18.13
CA PRO A 180 -1.16 4.93 17.68
C PRO A 180 -0.33 5.57 16.56
N THR A 181 -1.01 6.10 15.53
CA THR A 181 -0.35 6.74 14.37
C THR A 181 -0.35 8.26 14.47
N VAL A 182 -1.52 8.86 14.60
CA VAL A 182 -1.69 10.32 14.60
C VAL A 182 -2.76 10.74 15.59
N ARG A 183 -2.61 11.92 16.19
CA ARG A 183 -3.61 12.47 17.09
C ARG A 183 -4.95 12.63 16.39
N GLY A 184 -6.03 12.26 17.09
CA GLY A 184 -7.40 12.34 16.60
C GLY A 184 -7.87 11.14 15.77
N VAL A 185 -7.01 10.16 15.53
CA VAL A 185 -7.39 8.85 14.99
C VAL A 185 -7.18 7.81 16.08
N GLU A 186 -8.24 7.07 16.41
CA GLU A 186 -8.17 5.99 17.40
C GLU A 186 -7.21 4.90 16.91
N ALA A 187 -6.37 4.37 17.82
CA ALA A 187 -5.43 3.31 17.49
C ALA A 187 -6.16 2.08 16.96
N GLY A 188 -5.67 1.53 15.86
CA GLY A 188 -6.32 0.43 15.14
C GLY A 188 -7.26 0.88 14.01
N ASN A 189 -7.66 2.14 13.96
CA ASN A 189 -8.35 2.68 12.79
C ASN A 189 -7.36 3.08 11.70
N ILE A 190 -7.78 2.91 10.44
CA ILE A 190 -6.97 3.28 9.28
C ILE A 190 -6.67 4.79 9.31
N HIS A 191 -5.40 5.15 9.24
CA HIS A 191 -4.94 6.54 9.30
C HIS A 191 -5.34 7.34 8.05
N ASP A 192 -5.15 6.78 6.85
CA ASP A 192 -5.50 7.47 5.60
C ASP A 192 -7.02 7.68 5.49
N PRO A 193 -7.51 8.92 5.30
CA PRO A 193 -8.94 9.19 5.30
C PRO A 193 -9.68 8.59 4.11
N LYS A 194 -9.06 8.46 2.92
CA LYS A 194 -9.69 7.81 1.76
C LYS A 194 -9.79 6.32 1.98
N ALA A 195 -8.70 5.70 2.47
CA ALA A 195 -8.70 4.28 2.78
C ALA A 195 -9.67 3.95 3.93
N ARG A 196 -9.77 4.81 4.95
CA ARG A 196 -10.76 4.62 6.01
C ARG A 196 -12.20 4.68 5.50
N LEU A 197 -12.49 5.56 4.55
CA LEU A 197 -13.81 5.69 3.95
C LEU A 197 -14.16 4.48 3.06
N LEU A 198 -13.21 4.03 2.23
CA LEU A 198 -13.38 2.89 1.31
C LEU A 198 -13.27 1.52 2.02
N GLY A 199 -12.64 1.48 3.21
CA GLY A 199 -12.48 0.26 3.99
C GLY A 199 -11.75 -0.84 3.21
N LYS A 200 -12.34 -2.03 3.17
CA LYS A 200 -11.82 -3.24 2.51
C LYS A 200 -11.55 -3.12 1.01
N HIS A 201 -12.01 -2.04 0.37
CA HIS A 201 -11.81 -1.78 -1.06
C HIS A 201 -10.61 -0.85 -1.34
N ALA A 202 -9.89 -0.42 -0.30
CA ALA A 202 -8.83 0.57 -0.42
C ALA A 202 -7.48 -0.03 -0.83
N GLY A 203 -7.11 0.10 -2.10
CA GLY A 203 -5.81 -0.37 -2.60
C GLY A 203 -4.61 0.49 -2.19
N SER A 204 -4.83 1.67 -1.62
CA SER A 204 -3.75 2.63 -1.32
C SER A 204 -3.16 2.55 0.08
N ALA A 205 -3.92 2.04 1.04
CA ALA A 205 -3.57 1.92 2.46
C ALA A 205 -4.58 0.99 3.16
N GLY A 206 -4.38 0.71 4.44
CA GLY A 206 -5.36 -0.01 5.24
C GLY A 206 -4.91 -1.35 5.78
N LEU A 207 -3.74 -1.85 5.38
CA LEU A 207 -3.14 -3.03 5.99
C LEU A 207 -2.46 -2.65 7.32
N PHE A 208 -2.62 -3.52 8.29
CA PHE A 208 -1.92 -3.52 9.56
C PHE A 208 -1.04 -4.76 9.66
N SER A 209 0.17 -4.61 10.21
CA SER A 209 1.14 -5.71 10.25
C SER A 209 2.11 -5.58 11.42
N THR A 210 2.91 -6.61 11.62
CA THR A 210 4.02 -6.68 12.56
C THR A 210 5.37 -6.67 11.83
N VAL A 211 6.45 -6.40 12.57
CA VAL A 211 7.82 -6.54 12.04
C VAL A 211 8.07 -7.96 11.53
N LYS A 212 7.55 -8.98 12.23
CA LYS A 212 7.74 -10.38 11.86
C LYS A 212 7.10 -10.75 10.52
N ASP A 213 5.88 -10.31 10.28
CA ASP A 213 5.21 -10.56 9.00
C ASP A 213 5.90 -9.80 7.85
N LEU A 214 6.40 -8.58 8.11
CA LEU A 214 7.18 -7.86 7.12
C LEU A 214 8.54 -8.51 6.82
N GLN A 215 9.15 -9.24 7.77
CA GLN A 215 10.32 -10.08 7.49
C GLN A 215 9.94 -11.22 6.53
N ILE A 216 8.81 -11.90 6.77
CA ILE A 216 8.31 -12.95 5.87
C ILE A 216 8.11 -12.37 4.46
N PHE A 217 7.44 -11.22 4.36
CA PHE A 217 7.24 -10.52 3.10
C PHE A 217 8.56 -10.23 2.37
N LEU A 218 9.55 -9.66 3.07
CA LEU A 218 10.85 -9.35 2.50
C LEU A 218 11.64 -10.60 2.10
N GLU A 219 11.50 -11.71 2.83
CA GLU A 219 12.13 -12.98 2.45
C GLU A 219 11.64 -13.48 1.10
N HIS A 220 10.33 -13.43 0.84
CA HIS A 220 9.75 -13.77 -0.46
C HIS A 220 10.23 -12.80 -1.55
N TYR A 221 10.24 -11.50 -1.26
CA TYR A 221 10.74 -10.49 -2.19
C TYR A 221 12.22 -10.68 -2.57
N LEU A 222 13.06 -11.15 -1.65
CA LEU A 222 14.50 -11.32 -1.86
C LEU A 222 14.89 -12.69 -2.44
N LYS A 223 14.07 -13.72 -2.22
CA LYS A 223 14.40 -15.11 -2.60
C LYS A 223 13.80 -15.53 -3.92
N ASP A 224 12.69 -14.96 -4.31
CA ASP A 224 12.00 -15.32 -5.54
C ASP A 224 12.51 -14.47 -6.71
N ASP A 225 12.38 -14.94 -7.94
CA ASP A 225 12.69 -14.20 -9.19
C ASP A 225 11.94 -12.86 -9.27
N PHE A 226 11.01 -12.66 -8.40
CA PHE A 226 10.23 -11.47 -8.14
C PHE A 226 11.11 -10.23 -7.89
N ALA A 227 12.17 -10.36 -7.09
CA ALA A 227 13.07 -9.25 -6.77
C ALA A 227 13.86 -8.75 -7.99
N ALA A 228 14.20 -9.64 -8.91
CA ALA A 228 14.89 -9.28 -10.15
C ALA A 228 14.04 -8.33 -10.99
N GLU A 229 12.72 -8.58 -11.07
CA GLU A 229 11.79 -7.71 -11.80
C GLU A 229 11.55 -6.40 -11.08
N LEU A 230 11.45 -6.38 -9.73
CA LEU A 230 11.26 -5.15 -8.97
C LEU A 230 12.43 -4.17 -9.06
N SER A 231 13.64 -4.67 -9.36
CA SER A 231 14.83 -3.84 -9.56
C SER A 231 14.86 -3.14 -10.92
N ARG A 232 13.98 -3.54 -11.86
CA ARG A 232 13.87 -2.91 -13.18
C ARG A 232 13.06 -1.60 -13.08
N ASN A 233 13.47 -0.63 -13.86
CA ASN A 233 12.66 0.56 -14.05
C ASN A 233 11.52 0.26 -15.03
N PHE A 234 10.29 0.36 -14.55
CA PHE A 234 9.07 0.19 -15.35
C PHE A 234 8.42 1.53 -15.73
N SER A 235 8.98 2.67 -15.32
CA SER A 235 8.40 3.96 -15.64
C SER A 235 8.49 4.24 -17.15
N PRO A 236 7.37 4.55 -17.82
CA PRO A 236 7.41 4.92 -19.23
C PRO A 236 7.99 6.32 -19.48
N LEU A 237 8.35 7.06 -18.41
CA LEU A 237 8.87 8.42 -18.50
C LEU A 237 10.37 8.48 -18.77
N ASP A 238 11.10 7.40 -18.48
CA ASP A 238 12.56 7.34 -18.66
C ASP A 238 13.00 6.92 -20.09
N ASP A 239 12.05 6.52 -20.94
CA ASP A 239 12.31 6.12 -22.33
C ASP A 239 12.41 7.34 -23.29
N LYS A 240 12.55 8.55 -22.76
CA LYS A 240 12.57 9.80 -23.52
C LYS A 240 13.85 10.62 -23.34
N GLU A 241 15.01 9.97 -23.32
CA GLU A 241 16.28 10.64 -23.59
C GLU A 241 17.00 10.07 -24.81
#